data_912ca97cd40fdeef0df1d25a96cbd42c
#
_entry.id   912ca97cd40fdeef0df1d25a96cbd42c
#
_cell.length_a   1.000
_cell.length_b   1.000
_cell.length_c   1.000
_cell.angle_alpha   90.00
_cell.angle_beta   90.00
_cell.angle_gamma   90.00
#
_symmetry.space_group_name_H-M   'P 1'
#
loop_
_entity.id
_entity.type
_entity.pdbx_description
1 polymer ?
#
loop_
_entity_poly.entity_id
_entity_poly.type
_entity_poly.pdbx_seq_one_letter_code
_entity_poly.pdbx_strand_id
1 'polypeptide(L)'
;MELSDRYSYRVFWSEEDGEHVAVCAELPGLSWLDKRAERALLGALRAAREAVELLREKGDAVPEPLIDRRYSGTFKVRIPPEVHRRLVLEAEEQHISLNRLVSAKLSAPLERLAGE
;
A
#
# COMPACT_ATOMS: atom_id res chain seq x y z
N MET A 1 18.18 3.79 13.92
CA MET A 1 17.18 3.05 13.12
C MET A 1 17.47 3.22 11.64
N GLU A 2 17.52 2.12 10.92
CA GLU A 2 17.71 2.17 9.48
C GLU A 2 16.43 2.66 8.79
N LEU A 3 16.61 3.36 7.66
CA LEU A 3 15.48 3.84 6.86
C LEU A 3 14.52 2.70 6.51
N SER A 4 15.07 1.55 6.10
CA SER A 4 14.30 0.37 5.72
C SER A 4 13.48 -0.23 6.86
N ASP A 5 13.80 0.09 8.11
CA ASP A 5 13.01 -0.38 9.25
C ASP A 5 11.64 0.29 9.30
N ARG A 6 11.48 1.44 8.62
CA ARG A 6 10.20 2.15 8.52
C ARG A 6 9.45 1.84 7.23
N TYR A 7 9.96 0.92 6.41
CA TYR A 7 9.24 0.46 5.23
C TYR A 7 8.04 -0.40 5.64
N SER A 8 7.16 -0.63 4.71
CA SER A 8 5.91 -1.36 4.93
C SER A 8 6.07 -2.80 4.46
N TYR A 9 6.08 -3.71 5.42
CA TYR A 9 6.24 -5.14 5.15
C TYR A 9 4.92 -5.88 5.33
N ARG A 10 4.73 -6.92 4.53
CA ARG A 10 3.60 -7.82 4.64
C ARG A 10 4.07 -9.25 4.54
N VAL A 11 3.60 -10.09 5.44
CA VAL A 11 3.93 -11.52 5.45
C VAL A 11 2.64 -12.30 5.27
N PHE A 12 2.66 -13.29 4.38
CA PHE A 12 1.51 -14.12 4.12
C PHE A 12 1.94 -15.54 3.72
N TRP A 13 1.01 -16.47 3.89
CA TRP A 13 1.25 -17.86 3.48
C TRP A 13 1.01 -18.01 1.98
N SER A 14 1.92 -18.74 1.30
CA SER A 14 1.77 -19.08 -0.11
C SER A 14 1.57 -20.57 -0.25
N GLU A 15 0.37 -20.96 -0.67
CA GLU A 15 0.07 -22.38 -0.93
C GLU A 15 0.96 -22.93 -2.04
N GLU A 16 1.18 -22.14 -3.07
CA GLU A 16 2.00 -22.54 -4.21
C GLU A 16 3.43 -22.85 -3.78
N ASP A 17 4.01 -22.03 -2.95
CA ASP A 17 5.38 -22.18 -2.49
C ASP A 17 5.52 -23.08 -1.26
N GLY A 18 4.44 -23.32 -0.54
CA GLY A 18 4.48 -24.07 0.71
C GLY A 18 5.27 -23.37 1.80
N GLU A 19 5.34 -22.04 1.73
CA GLU A 19 6.12 -21.22 2.65
C GLU A 19 5.43 -19.89 2.87
N HIS A 20 5.87 -19.17 3.89
CA HIS A 20 5.50 -17.76 4.07
C HIS A 20 6.31 -16.90 3.13
N VAL A 21 5.71 -15.85 2.62
CA VAL A 21 6.36 -14.86 1.76
C VAL A 21 6.28 -13.50 2.46
N ALA A 22 7.41 -12.81 2.51
CA ALA A 22 7.47 -11.44 3.01
C ALA A 22 7.80 -10.51 1.84
N VAL A 23 7.05 -9.44 1.71
CA VAL A 23 7.23 -8.43 0.66
C VAL A 23 7.33 -7.05 1.29
N CYS A 24 7.84 -6.10 0.51
CA CYS A 24 8.04 -4.72 0.95
C CYS A 24 7.40 -3.80 -0.08
N ALA A 25 6.47 -2.95 0.36
CA ALA A 25 5.74 -2.05 -0.55
C ALA A 25 6.65 -1.07 -1.27
N GLU A 26 7.66 -0.53 -0.57
CA GLU A 26 8.58 0.46 -1.13
C GLU A 26 9.61 -0.14 -2.08
N LEU A 27 9.80 -1.46 -2.02
CA LEU A 27 10.74 -2.20 -2.87
C LEU A 27 9.99 -3.35 -3.55
N PRO A 28 9.20 -3.06 -4.60
CA PRO A 28 8.28 -4.04 -5.18
C PRO A 28 8.89 -5.31 -5.74
N GLY A 29 10.18 -5.29 -6.08
CA GLY A 29 10.86 -6.48 -6.57
C GLY A 29 11.40 -7.39 -5.47
N LEU A 30 11.27 -7.00 -4.22
CA LEU A 30 11.84 -7.73 -3.09
C LEU A 30 10.83 -8.72 -2.51
N SER A 31 11.28 -9.95 -2.30
CA SER A 31 10.51 -10.94 -1.57
C SER A 31 11.47 -11.87 -0.84
N TRP A 32 10.99 -12.46 0.24
CA TRP A 32 11.78 -13.45 1.00
C TRP A 32 10.84 -14.54 1.46
N LEU A 33 11.25 -15.80 1.24
CA LEU A 33 10.46 -16.97 1.59
C LEU A 33 11.10 -17.71 2.75
N ASP A 34 10.28 -18.19 3.67
CA ASP A 34 10.70 -19.05 4.75
C ASP A 34 9.48 -19.79 5.29
N LYS A 35 9.67 -20.97 5.80
CA LYS A 35 8.58 -21.76 6.36
C LYS A 35 7.97 -21.11 7.60
N ARG A 36 8.75 -20.29 8.28
CA ARG A 36 8.32 -19.58 9.48
C ARG A 36 8.09 -18.11 9.14
N ALA A 37 6.93 -17.59 9.53
CA ALA A 37 6.55 -16.21 9.24
C ALA A 37 7.58 -15.19 9.77
N GLU A 38 8.04 -15.38 11.01
CA GLU A 38 9.00 -14.46 11.62
C GLU A 38 10.34 -14.46 10.89
N ARG A 39 10.73 -15.60 10.35
CA ARG A 39 11.97 -15.69 9.58
C ARG A 39 11.83 -15.06 8.20
N ALA A 40 10.66 -15.20 7.59
CA ALA A 40 10.37 -14.53 6.32
C ALA A 40 10.50 -13.02 6.49
N LEU A 41 9.94 -12.48 7.57
CA LEU A 41 10.04 -11.05 7.85
C LEU A 41 11.49 -10.63 8.09
N LEU A 42 12.23 -11.37 8.90
CA LEU A 42 13.64 -11.04 9.17
C LEU A 42 14.48 -11.06 7.90
N GLY A 43 14.23 -12.04 7.01
CA GLY A 43 14.91 -12.12 5.74
C GLY A 43 14.60 -10.92 4.83
N ALA A 44 13.34 -10.52 4.78
CA ALA A 44 12.92 -9.35 4.01
C ALA A 44 13.53 -8.06 4.55
N LEU A 45 13.58 -7.91 5.88
CA LEU A 45 14.21 -6.74 6.52
C LEU A 45 15.69 -6.64 6.15
N ARG A 46 16.39 -7.76 6.20
CA ARG A 46 17.80 -7.81 5.83
C ARG A 46 18.01 -7.49 4.35
N ALA A 47 17.20 -8.10 3.49
CA ALA A 47 17.27 -7.86 2.05
C ALA A 47 16.96 -6.40 1.70
N ALA A 48 16.00 -5.78 2.39
CA ALA A 48 15.66 -4.38 2.18
C ALA A 48 16.82 -3.46 2.56
N ARG A 49 17.47 -3.74 3.69
CA ARG A 49 18.64 -2.97 4.13
C ARG A 49 19.77 -3.03 3.10
N GLU A 50 20.05 -4.23 2.61
CA GLU A 50 21.06 -4.42 1.58
C GLU A 50 20.70 -3.69 0.27
N ALA A 51 19.44 -3.75 -0.12
CA ALA A 51 18.96 -3.06 -1.33
C ALA A 51 19.14 -1.54 -1.21
N VAL A 52 18.83 -0.96 -0.05
CA VAL A 52 19.00 0.47 0.19
C VAL A 52 20.48 0.85 0.10
N GLU A 53 21.38 0.07 0.72
CA GLU A 53 22.80 0.32 0.65
C GLU A 53 23.32 0.27 -0.78
N LEU A 54 22.85 -0.68 -1.56
CA LEU A 54 23.25 -0.83 -2.95
C LEU A 54 22.79 0.37 -3.78
N LEU A 55 21.55 0.84 -3.56
CA LEU A 55 21.04 2.04 -4.24
C LEU A 55 21.89 3.28 -3.92
N ARG A 56 22.27 3.43 -2.65
CA ARG A 56 23.12 4.55 -2.23
C ARG A 56 24.48 4.53 -2.89
N GLU A 57 25.10 3.35 -2.95
CA GLU A 57 26.40 3.18 -3.60
C GLU A 57 26.36 3.53 -5.08
N LYS A 58 25.26 3.22 -5.75
CA LYS A 58 25.08 3.54 -7.17
C LYS A 58 24.66 4.97 -7.42
N GLY A 59 24.33 5.71 -6.37
CA GLY A 59 23.80 7.05 -6.51
C GLY A 59 22.36 7.10 -6.99
N ASP A 60 21.64 5.99 -6.90
CA ASP A 60 20.24 5.90 -7.29
C ASP A 60 19.34 6.42 -6.17
N ALA A 61 18.13 6.80 -6.52
CA ALA A 61 17.15 7.29 -5.56
C ALA A 61 16.71 6.17 -4.63
N VAL A 62 16.74 6.44 -3.31
CA VAL A 62 16.27 5.51 -2.29
C VAL A 62 14.81 5.83 -1.99
N PRO A 63 13.90 4.84 -2.07
CA PRO A 63 12.49 5.08 -1.79
C PRO A 63 12.26 5.61 -0.37
N GLU A 64 11.45 6.66 -0.27
CA GLU A 64 11.04 7.18 1.02
C GLU A 64 10.00 6.26 1.63
N PRO A 65 10.07 5.94 2.94
CA PRO A 65 9.04 5.14 3.57
C PRO A 65 7.66 5.75 3.37
N LEU A 66 6.68 4.92 3.05
CA LEU A 66 5.31 5.39 2.82
C LEU A 66 4.76 6.14 4.02
N ILE A 67 5.12 5.71 5.23
CA ILE A 67 4.67 6.34 6.47
C ILE A 67 5.22 7.76 6.64
N ASP A 68 6.35 8.08 6.00
CA ASP A 68 6.99 9.38 6.10
C ASP A 68 6.48 10.36 5.04
N ARG A 69 5.84 9.87 3.98
CA ARG A 69 5.34 10.71 2.88
C ARG A 69 4.18 11.57 3.34
N ARG A 70 4.11 12.77 2.79
CA ARG A 70 2.99 13.66 3.05
C ARG A 70 1.90 13.40 2.00
N TYR A 71 0.67 13.26 2.48
CA TYR A 71 -0.47 13.04 1.62
C TYR A 71 -1.41 14.24 1.71
N SER A 72 -1.73 14.83 0.56
CA SER A 72 -2.58 16.03 0.51
C SER A 72 -4.05 15.73 0.73
N GLY A 73 -4.46 14.49 0.51
CA GLY A 73 -5.88 14.14 0.49
C GLY A 73 -6.52 14.35 -0.87
N THR A 74 -5.76 14.84 -1.85
CA THR A 74 -6.26 15.10 -3.20
C THR A 74 -5.57 14.19 -4.20
N PHE A 75 -6.35 13.47 -4.98
CA PHE A 75 -5.83 12.63 -6.06
C PHE A 75 -6.91 12.45 -7.11
N LYS A 76 -6.50 12.04 -8.30
CA LYS A 76 -7.41 11.87 -9.43
C LYS A 76 -7.70 10.39 -9.66
N VAL A 77 -8.96 10.08 -9.91
CA VAL A 77 -9.41 8.71 -10.20
C VAL A 77 -10.09 8.69 -11.55
N ARG A 78 -9.81 7.66 -12.34
CA ARG A 78 -10.52 7.42 -13.59
C ARG A 78 -11.39 6.19 -13.42
N ILE A 79 -12.68 6.33 -13.66
CA ILE A 79 -13.66 5.27 -13.52
C ILE A 79 -14.44 5.13 -14.84
N PRO A 80 -15.11 4.00 -15.06
CA PRO A 80 -15.97 3.85 -16.25
C PRO A 80 -17.03 4.93 -16.29
N PRO A 81 -17.35 5.46 -17.49
CA PRO A 81 -18.39 6.50 -17.62
C PRO A 81 -19.72 6.13 -16.99
N GLU A 82 -20.08 4.85 -17.04
CA GLU A 82 -21.31 4.33 -16.43
C GLU A 82 -21.34 4.57 -14.91
N VAL A 83 -20.21 4.34 -14.25
CA VAL A 83 -20.07 4.56 -12.81
C VAL A 83 -20.13 6.06 -12.50
N HIS A 84 -19.45 6.86 -13.30
CA HIS A 84 -19.47 8.32 -13.17
C HIS A 84 -20.91 8.84 -13.24
N ARG A 85 -21.66 8.38 -14.23
CA ARG A 85 -23.06 8.76 -14.42
C ARG A 85 -23.92 8.42 -13.20
N ARG A 86 -23.78 7.20 -12.68
CA ARG A 86 -24.54 6.76 -11.50
C ARG A 86 -24.24 7.61 -10.28
N LEU A 87 -22.97 7.97 -10.09
CA LEU A 87 -22.55 8.81 -8.97
C LEU A 87 -23.17 10.22 -9.09
N VAL A 88 -23.20 10.79 -10.30
CA VAL A 88 -23.79 12.10 -10.53
C VAL A 88 -25.28 12.06 -10.20
N LEU A 89 -25.98 11.04 -10.66
CA LEU A 89 -27.42 10.89 -10.39
C LEU A 89 -27.69 10.77 -8.89
N GLU A 90 -26.90 9.98 -8.19
CA GLU A 90 -27.06 9.82 -6.76
C GLU A 90 -26.80 11.12 -5.99
N ALA A 91 -25.76 11.85 -6.39
CA ALA A 91 -25.44 13.14 -5.76
C ALA A 91 -26.56 14.14 -5.95
N GLU A 92 -27.15 14.20 -7.16
CA GLU A 92 -28.28 15.07 -7.46
C GLU A 92 -29.51 14.71 -6.63
N GLU A 93 -29.79 13.42 -6.49
CA GLU A 93 -30.91 12.96 -5.68
C GLU A 93 -30.76 13.32 -4.20
N GLN A 94 -29.52 13.31 -3.70
CA GLN A 94 -29.23 13.65 -2.32
C GLN A 94 -28.97 15.14 -2.09
N HIS A 95 -28.96 15.94 -3.15
CA HIS A 95 -28.69 17.39 -3.10
C HIS A 95 -27.31 17.70 -2.47
N ILE A 96 -26.31 16.91 -2.82
CA ILE A 96 -24.93 17.13 -2.39
C ILE A 96 -24.02 17.16 -3.61
N SER A 97 -22.78 17.67 -3.42
CA SER A 97 -21.82 17.69 -4.51
C SER A 97 -21.32 16.29 -4.81
N LEU A 98 -20.87 16.07 -6.05
CA LEU A 98 -20.26 14.80 -6.45
C LEU A 98 -19.05 14.47 -5.56
N ASN A 99 -18.18 15.45 -5.32
CA ASN A 99 -17.02 15.26 -4.48
C ASN A 99 -17.40 14.82 -3.06
N ARG A 100 -18.43 15.42 -2.50
CA ARG A 100 -18.90 15.08 -1.16
C ARG A 100 -19.41 13.65 -1.09
N LEU A 101 -20.18 13.25 -2.09
CA LEU A 101 -20.71 11.88 -2.18
C LEU A 101 -19.57 10.88 -2.27
N VAL A 102 -18.63 11.12 -3.20
CA VAL A 102 -17.50 10.21 -3.42
C VAL A 102 -16.61 10.12 -2.19
N SER A 103 -16.34 11.25 -1.55
CA SER A 103 -15.56 11.30 -0.31
C SER A 103 -16.19 10.43 0.78
N ALA A 104 -17.50 10.52 0.95
CA ALA A 104 -18.22 9.72 1.93
C ALA A 104 -18.13 8.22 1.60
N LYS A 105 -18.29 7.86 0.33
CA LYS A 105 -18.21 6.46 -0.09
C LYS A 105 -16.81 5.89 0.11
N LEU A 106 -15.78 6.65 -0.18
CA LEU A 106 -14.38 6.20 -0.01
C LEU A 106 -13.99 6.05 1.46
N SER A 107 -14.58 6.84 2.34
CA SER A 107 -14.28 6.78 3.77
C SER A 107 -14.99 5.62 4.47
N ALA A 108 -16.21 5.28 4.04
CA ALA A 108 -17.03 4.23 4.65
C ALA A 108 -16.37 2.84 4.70
N PRO A 109 -15.73 2.35 3.62
CA PRO A 109 -15.08 1.03 3.65
C PRO A 109 -13.98 0.90 4.70
N LEU A 110 -13.26 2.00 4.97
CA LEU A 110 -12.19 1.99 5.98
C LEU A 110 -12.77 1.76 7.37
N GLU A 111 -13.90 2.40 7.68
CA GLU A 111 -14.60 2.21 8.95
C GLU A 111 -15.12 0.78 9.08
N ARG A 112 -15.66 0.24 7.98
CA ARG A 112 -16.18 -1.12 7.95
C ARG A 112 -15.08 -2.16 8.18
N LEU A 113 -13.92 -1.98 7.54
CA LEU A 113 -12.80 -2.88 7.71
C LEU A 113 -12.27 -2.84 9.14
N ALA A 114 -12.24 -1.67 9.76
CA ALA A 114 -11.80 -1.51 11.13
C ALA A 114 -12.80 -2.14 12.11
N GLY A 115 -14.08 -2.20 11.75
CA GLY A 115 -15.13 -2.77 12.57
C GLY A 115 -15.25 -4.29 12.49
N GLU A 116 -14.58 -4.90 11.53
CA GLU A 116 -14.55 -6.37 11.37
C GLU A 116 -13.36 -6.97 12.13
#